data_8f3830c1896c65a45c9d1885dfc2ebcc
#
_entry.id   8f3830c1896c65a45c9d1885dfc2ebcc
#
_cell.length_a   1.000
_cell.length_b   1.000
_cell.length_c   1.000
_cell.angle_alpha   90.00
_cell.angle_beta   90.00
_cell.angle_gamma   90.00
#
_symmetry.space_group_name_H-M   'P 1'
#
loop_
_entity.id
_entity.type
_entity.pdbx_description
1 polymer ?
#
loop_
_entity_poly.entity_id
_entity_poly.type
_entity_poly.pdbx_seq_one_letter_code
_entity_poly.pdbx_strand_id
1 'polypeptide(L)'
;DITITRGKIPIYSIDVAYMVEPGIGFIKISRFAGTTYDEYLKAFNDLSRQGMKKLILDLRGNGGGFLRTAVELADEFLADGLQIVYTEGKAHPKKVYKASSKGGFENSDLVVLIDEGSASASEIVAGALQDNDRATIIGRRSFGKGLVQDQIDLPDGSAVRLTIARYYTPTGRSIQKPYDKSLDAYYNEEYERFEHGELYNADSIKVDKSKQYKTPGGKTVYGGGGIVPDVFVSLDTMKFSPVVNKLYYSGLLNSFAFEYADQHRAELMNKYKTAPQFISAFGVDARMIESLKAYLVSKKSNGVEFSGRETGFAQIIRALVGRNLFDKDAYYPILNANDAAILKAVEVLRDASQITVKK
;
A
#
# COMPACT_ATOMS: atom_id res chain seq x y z
N ASP A 1 -6.98 -4.49 -40.09
CA ASP A 1 -7.98 -3.69 -39.37
C ASP A 1 -8.41 -4.47 -38.12
N ILE A 2 -8.44 -3.76 -36.97
CA ILE A 2 -8.88 -4.34 -35.69
C ILE A 2 -10.11 -3.57 -35.25
N THR A 3 -11.20 -4.28 -34.99
CA THR A 3 -12.43 -3.69 -34.45
C THR A 3 -12.36 -3.65 -32.93
N ILE A 4 -12.47 -2.45 -32.34
CA ILE A 4 -12.48 -2.26 -30.87
C ILE A 4 -13.91 -1.89 -30.46
N THR A 5 -14.50 -2.69 -29.56
CA THR A 5 -15.79 -2.40 -28.95
C THR A 5 -15.60 -1.63 -27.65
N ARG A 6 -16.27 -0.47 -27.53
CA ARG A 6 -16.24 0.32 -26.30
C ARG A 6 -16.99 -0.41 -25.16
N GLY A 7 -16.42 -0.43 -23.97
CA GLY A 7 -17.03 -1.03 -22.80
C GLY A 7 -16.59 -0.32 -21.52
N LYS A 8 -17.26 -0.65 -20.40
CA LYS A 8 -16.83 -0.20 -19.08
C LYS A 8 -15.64 -1.05 -18.64
N ILE A 9 -14.51 -0.42 -18.37
CA ILE A 9 -13.33 -1.09 -17.80
C ILE A 9 -13.41 -0.92 -16.30
N PRO A 10 -13.55 -2.01 -15.51
CA PRO A 10 -13.57 -1.92 -14.06
C PRO A 10 -12.20 -1.49 -13.53
N ILE A 11 -12.23 -0.56 -12.58
CA ILE A 11 -11.01 -0.14 -11.85
C ILE A 11 -11.08 -0.81 -10.49
N TYR A 12 -10.24 -1.82 -10.30
CA TYR A 12 -10.17 -2.57 -9.06
C TYR A 12 -9.42 -1.81 -7.96
N SER A 13 -9.82 -2.06 -6.72
CA SER A 13 -9.19 -1.54 -5.51
C SER A 13 -8.12 -2.49 -4.98
N ILE A 14 -8.29 -3.79 -5.22
CA ILE A 14 -7.33 -4.82 -4.84
C ILE A 14 -6.35 -5.03 -5.99
N ASP A 15 -5.15 -4.53 -5.85
CA ASP A 15 -4.10 -4.72 -6.86
C ASP A 15 -3.72 -6.18 -6.98
N VAL A 16 -3.47 -6.83 -5.83
CA VAL A 16 -3.08 -8.23 -5.76
C VAL A 16 -3.42 -8.85 -4.41
N ALA A 17 -3.68 -10.16 -4.42
CA ALA A 17 -3.78 -11.00 -3.23
C ALA A 17 -3.08 -12.34 -3.52
N TYR A 18 -2.16 -12.75 -2.64
CA TYR A 18 -1.43 -14.02 -2.79
C TYR A 18 -0.87 -14.50 -1.45
N MET A 19 -0.49 -15.77 -1.36
CA MET A 19 0.23 -16.31 -0.21
C MET A 19 1.71 -15.94 -0.31
N VAL A 20 2.23 -15.14 0.63
CA VAL A 20 3.68 -14.79 0.69
C VAL A 20 4.48 -16.03 1.08
N GLU A 21 3.95 -16.79 2.04
CA GLU A 21 4.45 -18.09 2.47
C GLU A 21 3.29 -18.93 3.03
N PRO A 22 3.48 -20.24 3.29
CA PRO A 22 2.44 -21.07 3.87
C PRO A 22 1.86 -20.46 5.17
N GLY A 23 0.56 -20.19 5.16
CA GLY A 23 -0.17 -19.61 6.29
C GLY A 23 -0.18 -18.07 6.36
N ILE A 24 0.63 -17.34 5.59
CA ILE A 24 0.65 -15.87 5.55
C ILE A 24 0.14 -15.35 4.21
N GLY A 25 -1.03 -14.70 4.23
CA GLY A 25 -1.61 -14.02 3.08
C GLY A 25 -1.14 -12.56 2.99
N PHE A 26 -1.17 -12.03 1.78
CA PHE A 26 -0.88 -10.63 1.47
C PHE A 26 -2.00 -10.07 0.61
N ILE A 27 -2.57 -8.93 0.99
CA ILE A 27 -3.57 -8.19 0.22
C ILE A 27 -3.12 -6.73 0.11
N LYS A 28 -2.98 -6.22 -1.14
CA LYS A 28 -2.68 -4.82 -1.41
C LYS A 28 -3.92 -4.08 -1.86
N ILE A 29 -4.28 -3.03 -1.13
CA ILE A 29 -5.39 -2.13 -1.44
C ILE A 29 -4.83 -0.79 -1.91
N SER A 30 -5.11 -0.39 -3.14
CA SER A 30 -4.59 0.86 -3.74
C SER A 30 -5.53 2.05 -3.58
N ARG A 31 -6.80 1.83 -3.26
CA ARG A 31 -7.82 2.88 -3.02
C ARG A 31 -9.01 2.34 -2.22
N PHE A 32 -9.84 3.24 -1.72
CA PHE A 32 -11.11 2.91 -1.10
C PHE A 32 -12.28 3.38 -1.99
N ALA A 33 -12.68 2.53 -2.94
CA ALA A 33 -13.86 2.71 -3.80
C ALA A 33 -15.10 2.03 -3.20
N GLY A 34 -16.27 2.21 -3.80
CA GLY A 34 -17.49 1.56 -3.33
C GLY A 34 -17.50 0.04 -3.40
N THR A 35 -16.63 -0.54 -4.25
CA THR A 35 -16.50 -2.00 -4.46
C THR A 35 -15.37 -2.63 -3.64
N THR A 36 -14.57 -1.83 -2.93
CA THR A 36 -13.34 -2.32 -2.26
C THR A 36 -13.62 -3.41 -1.23
N TYR A 37 -14.70 -3.28 -0.48
CA TYR A 37 -15.03 -4.27 0.54
C TYR A 37 -15.42 -5.62 -0.07
N ASP A 38 -16.23 -5.63 -1.12
CA ASP A 38 -16.58 -6.87 -1.84
C ASP A 38 -15.34 -7.51 -2.49
N GLU A 39 -14.46 -6.69 -3.07
CA GLU A 39 -13.18 -7.15 -3.63
C GLU A 39 -12.26 -7.75 -2.55
N TYR A 40 -12.20 -7.11 -1.38
CA TYR A 40 -11.47 -7.62 -0.22
C TYR A 40 -12.01 -8.97 0.24
N LEU A 41 -13.33 -9.10 0.43
CA LEU A 41 -13.95 -10.35 0.85
C LEU A 41 -13.66 -11.49 -0.12
N LYS A 42 -13.69 -11.22 -1.43
CA LYS A 42 -13.31 -12.20 -2.44
C LYS A 42 -11.86 -12.64 -2.27
N ALA A 43 -10.93 -11.69 -2.20
CA ALA A 43 -9.51 -11.94 -2.03
C ALA A 43 -9.21 -12.71 -0.72
N PHE A 44 -9.84 -12.29 0.37
CA PHE A 44 -9.74 -12.92 1.67
C PHE A 44 -10.22 -14.38 1.66
N ASN A 45 -11.39 -14.64 1.07
CA ASN A 45 -11.93 -15.99 0.95
C ASN A 45 -11.05 -16.89 0.08
N ASP A 46 -10.47 -16.34 -0.99
CA ASP A 46 -9.55 -17.08 -1.86
C ASP A 46 -8.26 -17.48 -1.12
N LEU A 47 -7.69 -16.57 -0.30
CA LEU A 47 -6.53 -16.86 0.54
C LEU A 47 -6.87 -17.81 1.70
N SER A 48 -8.03 -17.66 2.31
CA SER A 48 -8.50 -18.56 3.39
C SER A 48 -8.62 -20.01 2.90
N ARG A 49 -9.13 -20.21 1.67
CA ARG A 49 -9.16 -21.55 1.03
C ARG A 49 -7.77 -22.12 0.75
N GLN A 50 -6.76 -21.26 0.59
CA GLN A 50 -5.35 -21.66 0.45
C GLN A 50 -4.66 -21.91 1.80
N GLY A 51 -5.37 -21.76 2.93
CA GLY A 51 -4.86 -22.01 4.28
C GLY A 51 -4.26 -20.79 4.96
N MET A 52 -4.64 -19.56 4.56
CA MET A 52 -4.23 -18.35 5.27
C MET A 52 -4.70 -18.36 6.73
N LYS A 53 -3.80 -18.04 7.64
CA LYS A 53 -4.06 -17.87 9.09
C LYS A 53 -3.62 -16.51 9.59
N LYS A 54 -2.71 -15.84 8.87
CA LYS A 54 -2.12 -14.54 9.20
C LYS A 54 -2.16 -13.65 7.96
N LEU A 55 -2.32 -12.35 8.14
CA LEU A 55 -2.51 -11.41 7.03
C LEU A 55 -1.55 -10.23 7.10
N ILE A 56 -0.97 -9.89 5.96
CA ILE A 56 -0.32 -8.60 5.69
C ILE A 56 -1.27 -7.79 4.83
N LEU A 57 -1.80 -6.70 5.38
CA LEU A 57 -2.63 -5.72 4.68
C LEU A 57 -1.77 -4.54 4.23
N ASP A 58 -1.55 -4.38 2.93
CA ASP A 58 -0.71 -3.31 2.39
C ASP A 58 -1.56 -2.12 1.93
N LEU A 59 -1.43 -1.02 2.65
CA LEU A 59 -2.06 0.28 2.36
C LEU A 59 -1.05 1.33 1.86
N ARG A 60 0.17 0.93 1.55
CA ARG A 60 1.20 1.84 1.03
C ARG A 60 0.80 2.43 -0.32
N GLY A 61 1.02 3.74 -0.48
CA GLY A 61 0.62 4.50 -1.66
C GLY A 61 -0.90 4.67 -1.83
N ASN A 62 -1.70 4.29 -0.84
CA ASN A 62 -3.17 4.41 -0.89
C ASN A 62 -3.63 5.76 -0.32
N GLY A 63 -3.97 6.70 -1.18
CA GLY A 63 -4.46 8.04 -0.81
C GLY A 63 -5.85 8.09 -0.15
N GLY A 64 -6.47 6.92 0.11
CA GLY A 64 -7.77 6.81 0.76
C GLY A 64 -8.95 6.65 -0.20
N GLY A 65 -10.09 7.21 0.17
CA GLY A 65 -11.36 7.13 -0.55
C GLY A 65 -12.57 7.21 0.38
N PHE A 66 -13.56 6.36 0.20
CA PHE A 66 -14.80 6.42 0.97
C PHE A 66 -14.62 6.02 2.43
N LEU A 67 -15.08 6.88 3.34
CA LEU A 67 -15.12 6.63 4.79
C LEU A 67 -15.89 5.33 5.12
N ARG A 68 -17.04 5.14 4.50
CA ARG A 68 -17.87 3.96 4.73
C ARG A 68 -17.09 2.67 4.48
N THR A 69 -16.39 2.58 3.38
CA THR A 69 -15.61 1.40 2.99
C THR A 69 -14.42 1.15 3.94
N ALA A 70 -13.80 2.23 4.45
CA ALA A 70 -12.76 2.09 5.47
C ALA A 70 -13.33 1.54 6.79
N VAL A 71 -14.54 1.95 7.17
CA VAL A 71 -15.24 1.44 8.36
C VAL A 71 -15.59 -0.04 8.16
N GLU A 72 -16.17 -0.41 7.00
CA GLU A 72 -16.51 -1.81 6.67
C GLU A 72 -15.26 -2.72 6.69
N LEU A 73 -14.13 -2.22 6.18
CA LEU A 73 -12.87 -2.98 6.21
C LEU A 73 -12.28 -3.10 7.63
N ALA A 74 -12.32 -2.03 8.43
CA ALA A 74 -11.82 -2.08 9.79
C ALA A 74 -12.67 -2.98 10.69
N ASP A 75 -13.98 -3.07 10.42
CA ASP A 75 -14.94 -3.95 11.11
C ASP A 75 -14.54 -5.44 11.00
N GLU A 76 -13.95 -5.87 9.88
CA GLU A 76 -13.45 -7.23 9.69
C GLU A 76 -12.43 -7.69 10.74
N PHE A 77 -11.72 -6.74 11.31
CA PHE A 77 -10.58 -7.00 12.19
C PHE A 77 -10.84 -6.69 13.67
N LEU A 78 -11.90 -5.97 13.99
CA LEU A 78 -12.17 -5.46 15.33
C LEU A 78 -13.35 -6.18 15.97
N ALA A 79 -13.23 -6.53 17.25
CA ALA A 79 -14.31 -7.13 18.00
C ALA A 79 -15.51 -6.20 18.14
N ASP A 80 -16.70 -6.79 18.27
CA ASP A 80 -17.98 -6.06 18.39
C ASP A 80 -17.94 -4.96 19.45
N GLY A 81 -18.46 -3.80 19.09
CA GLY A 81 -18.57 -2.62 19.96
C GLY A 81 -17.30 -1.77 20.06
N LEU A 82 -16.13 -2.24 19.57
CA LEU A 82 -14.92 -1.42 19.56
C LEU A 82 -15.10 -0.21 18.60
N GLN A 83 -14.57 0.93 19.03
CA GLN A 83 -14.64 2.14 18.21
C GLN A 83 -13.65 2.05 17.04
N ILE A 84 -14.13 2.36 15.83
CA ILE A 84 -13.30 2.45 14.62
C ILE A 84 -12.81 3.89 14.44
N VAL A 85 -13.74 4.83 14.42
CA VAL A 85 -13.48 6.26 14.18
C VAL A 85 -14.68 7.08 14.67
N TYR A 86 -14.47 8.34 15.00
CA TYR A 86 -15.59 9.28 15.05
C TYR A 86 -15.30 10.53 14.22
N THR A 87 -16.37 11.16 13.73
CA THR A 87 -16.30 12.41 12.98
C THR A 87 -17.00 13.52 13.76
N GLU A 88 -16.46 14.72 13.72
CA GLU A 88 -17.03 15.90 14.37
C GLU A 88 -16.64 17.17 13.61
N GLY A 89 -17.59 18.09 13.44
CA GLY A 89 -17.40 19.36 12.76
C GLY A 89 -18.32 20.44 13.30
N LYS A 90 -18.08 21.70 12.92
CA LYS A 90 -18.83 22.86 13.42
C LYS A 90 -20.35 22.72 13.23
N ALA A 91 -20.78 22.25 12.07
CA ALA A 91 -22.20 22.01 11.72
C ALA A 91 -22.56 20.52 11.68
N HIS A 92 -21.63 19.64 12.04
CA HIS A 92 -21.80 18.20 12.02
C HIS A 92 -21.53 17.66 13.42
N PRO A 93 -22.58 17.22 14.15
CA PRO A 93 -22.41 16.68 15.49
C PRO A 93 -21.56 15.42 15.47
N LYS A 94 -20.97 15.09 16.61
CA LYS A 94 -20.14 13.91 16.78
C LYS A 94 -20.91 12.64 16.37
N LYS A 95 -20.35 11.91 15.40
CA LYS A 95 -20.86 10.62 14.92
C LYS A 95 -19.78 9.56 15.14
N VAL A 96 -20.11 8.54 15.93
CA VAL A 96 -19.19 7.42 16.25
C VAL A 96 -19.52 6.23 15.37
N TYR A 97 -18.47 5.62 14.80
CA TYR A 97 -18.55 4.38 14.04
C TYR A 97 -17.88 3.28 14.87
N LYS A 98 -18.57 2.17 15.04
CA LYS A 98 -18.12 1.03 15.85
C LYS A 98 -18.09 -0.23 14.99
N ALA A 99 -17.25 -1.16 15.39
CA ALA A 99 -17.25 -2.52 14.88
C ALA A 99 -18.52 -3.27 15.29
N SER A 100 -18.90 -4.24 14.47
CA SER A 100 -20.03 -5.14 14.65
C SER A 100 -19.54 -6.58 14.81
N SER A 101 -20.45 -7.49 15.14
CA SER A 101 -20.17 -8.94 15.24
C SER A 101 -20.03 -9.64 13.88
N LYS A 102 -19.86 -8.90 12.78
CA LYS A 102 -19.81 -9.48 11.43
C LYS A 102 -18.39 -9.77 10.94
N GLY A 103 -17.38 -9.31 11.65
CA GLY A 103 -15.98 -9.48 11.28
C GLY A 103 -15.57 -10.95 11.20
N GLY A 104 -14.68 -11.27 10.27
CA GLY A 104 -14.21 -12.64 10.01
C GLY A 104 -12.76 -12.89 10.42
N PHE A 105 -12.02 -11.84 10.86
CA PHE A 105 -10.57 -11.94 11.14
C PHE A 105 -10.16 -11.25 12.45
N GLU A 106 -11.04 -11.22 13.44
CA GLU A 106 -10.84 -10.50 14.71
C GLU A 106 -9.69 -11.05 15.55
N ASN A 107 -9.47 -12.36 15.53
CA ASN A 107 -8.56 -13.07 16.44
C ASN A 107 -7.27 -13.59 15.79
N SER A 108 -7.08 -13.33 14.51
CA SER A 108 -5.92 -13.81 13.76
C SER A 108 -4.83 -12.74 13.65
N ASP A 109 -3.58 -13.14 13.48
CA ASP A 109 -2.45 -12.23 13.43
C ASP A 109 -2.51 -11.32 12.20
N LEU A 110 -2.37 -10.01 12.42
CA LEU A 110 -2.50 -8.97 11.41
C LEU A 110 -1.35 -7.96 11.49
N VAL A 111 -0.75 -7.69 10.35
CA VAL A 111 0.17 -6.57 10.14
C VAL A 111 -0.41 -5.65 9.08
N VAL A 112 -0.30 -4.33 9.29
CA VAL A 112 -0.68 -3.31 8.30
C VAL A 112 0.56 -2.55 7.86
N LEU A 113 0.77 -2.49 6.54
CA LEU A 113 1.85 -1.70 5.95
C LEU A 113 1.34 -0.32 5.55
N ILE A 114 2.07 0.72 5.95
CA ILE A 114 1.79 2.12 5.58
C ILE A 114 3.05 2.83 5.12
N ASP A 115 2.88 3.92 4.40
CA ASP A 115 3.94 4.85 4.00
C ASP A 115 3.42 6.28 3.91
N GLU A 116 4.25 7.22 3.48
CA GLU A 116 3.93 8.65 3.30
C GLU A 116 2.77 8.90 2.32
N GLY A 117 2.50 7.96 1.41
CA GLY A 117 1.36 7.99 0.48
C GLY A 117 0.06 7.45 1.08
N SER A 118 0.11 6.82 2.26
CA SER A 118 -1.09 6.32 2.95
C SER A 118 -1.85 7.48 3.58
N ALA A 119 -3.07 7.76 3.11
CA ALA A 119 -3.82 8.93 3.53
C ALA A 119 -5.32 8.64 3.78
N SER A 120 -5.98 9.50 4.58
CA SER A 120 -7.43 9.53 4.73
C SER A 120 -8.03 8.19 5.17
N ALA A 121 -8.81 7.49 4.31
CA ALA A 121 -9.42 6.19 4.60
C ALA A 121 -8.39 5.13 5.03
N SER A 122 -7.19 5.14 4.45
CA SER A 122 -6.07 4.26 4.87
C SER A 122 -5.65 4.54 6.31
N GLU A 123 -5.64 5.82 6.70
CA GLU A 123 -5.28 6.23 8.05
C GLU A 123 -6.38 5.93 9.06
N ILE A 124 -7.64 5.89 8.61
CA ILE A 124 -8.77 5.44 9.44
C ILE A 124 -8.57 3.96 9.80
N VAL A 125 -8.30 3.11 8.81
CA VAL A 125 -8.05 1.68 9.04
C VAL A 125 -6.82 1.47 9.92
N ALA A 126 -5.67 2.06 9.54
CA ALA A 126 -4.42 1.91 10.31
C ALA A 126 -4.55 2.45 11.74
N GLY A 127 -5.18 3.63 11.90
CA GLY A 127 -5.39 4.25 13.20
C GLY A 127 -6.37 3.49 14.09
N ALA A 128 -7.46 2.95 13.51
CA ALA A 128 -8.41 2.12 14.24
C ALA A 128 -7.74 0.86 14.79
N LEU A 129 -6.93 0.20 13.97
CA LEU A 129 -6.25 -1.05 14.35
C LEU A 129 -5.09 -0.79 15.32
N GLN A 130 -4.35 0.30 15.15
CA GLN A 130 -3.28 0.69 16.08
C GLN A 130 -3.84 1.08 17.45
N ASP A 131 -4.88 1.91 17.48
CA ASP A 131 -5.43 2.45 18.72
C ASP A 131 -6.21 1.43 19.54
N ASN A 132 -6.70 0.36 18.91
CA ASN A 132 -7.30 -0.79 19.61
C ASN A 132 -6.28 -1.91 19.90
N ASP A 133 -4.98 -1.68 19.72
CA ASP A 133 -3.92 -2.67 19.86
C ASP A 133 -4.16 -3.97 19.06
N ARG A 134 -4.85 -3.84 17.91
CA ARG A 134 -5.30 -4.99 17.11
C ARG A 134 -4.26 -5.46 16.11
N ALA A 135 -3.45 -4.56 15.58
CA ALA A 135 -2.44 -4.86 14.57
C ALA A 135 -1.12 -4.17 14.86
N THR A 136 -0.03 -4.74 14.35
CA THR A 136 1.26 -4.05 14.27
C THR A 136 1.32 -3.24 12.98
N ILE A 137 1.56 -1.94 13.09
CA ILE A 137 1.70 -1.04 11.96
C ILE A 137 3.17 -0.95 11.59
N ILE A 138 3.51 -1.29 10.34
CA ILE A 138 4.90 -1.35 9.85
C ILE A 138 5.08 -0.41 8.67
N GLY A 139 6.22 0.24 8.58
CA GLY A 139 6.62 1.07 7.45
C GLY A 139 7.06 2.47 7.84
N ARG A 140 6.49 3.51 7.23
CA ARG A 140 6.82 4.92 7.47
C ARG A 140 5.57 5.70 7.86
N ARG A 141 5.76 6.86 8.48
CA ARG A 141 4.67 7.73 8.93
C ARG A 141 3.76 8.11 7.75
N SER A 142 2.45 7.98 7.95
CA SER A 142 1.43 8.28 6.94
C SER A 142 1.32 9.78 6.63
N PHE A 143 0.47 10.13 5.69
CA PHE A 143 0.34 11.50 5.17
C PHE A 143 -0.18 12.51 6.19
N GLY A 144 -1.17 12.14 7.01
CA GLY A 144 -1.80 13.06 7.97
C GLY A 144 -2.99 13.83 7.42
N LYS A 145 -3.92 13.18 6.71
CA LYS A 145 -5.17 13.77 6.24
C LYS A 145 -6.34 13.30 7.10
N GLY A 146 -6.68 14.09 8.11
CA GLY A 146 -7.78 13.81 9.07
C GLY A 146 -9.05 14.60 8.80
N LEU A 147 -9.37 14.91 7.53
CA LEU A 147 -10.50 15.72 7.11
C LEU A 147 -11.56 14.89 6.42
N VAL A 148 -12.83 15.13 6.78
CA VAL A 148 -13.99 14.60 6.07
C VAL A 148 -14.46 15.64 5.07
N GLN A 149 -14.52 15.25 3.81
CA GLN A 149 -14.99 16.10 2.71
C GLN A 149 -16.29 15.55 2.15
N ASP A 150 -17.22 16.43 1.86
CA ASP A 150 -18.47 16.12 1.18
C ASP A 150 -18.53 16.81 -0.19
N GLN A 151 -19.18 16.18 -1.14
CA GLN A 151 -19.40 16.72 -2.48
C GLN A 151 -20.83 17.23 -2.59
N ILE A 152 -20.96 18.48 -2.99
CA ILE A 152 -22.23 19.15 -3.24
C ILE A 152 -22.34 19.37 -4.75
N ASP A 153 -23.24 18.66 -5.38
CA ASP A 153 -23.50 18.80 -6.82
C ASP A 153 -24.30 20.09 -7.06
N LEU A 154 -23.94 20.83 -8.10
CA LEU A 154 -24.58 22.09 -8.48
C LEU A 154 -25.50 21.88 -9.71
N PRO A 155 -26.50 22.77 -9.90
CA PRO A 155 -27.49 22.62 -10.97
C PRO A 155 -26.91 22.64 -12.40
N ASP A 156 -25.73 23.22 -12.58
CA ASP A 156 -25.02 23.27 -13.88
C ASP A 156 -24.20 22.01 -14.20
N GLY A 157 -24.23 21.01 -13.31
CA GLY A 157 -23.47 19.77 -13.43
C GLY A 157 -22.03 19.85 -12.89
N SER A 158 -21.63 21.00 -12.36
CA SER A 158 -20.38 21.14 -11.60
C SER A 158 -20.60 20.66 -10.15
N ALA A 159 -19.51 20.53 -9.38
CA ALA A 159 -19.59 20.15 -7.98
C ALA A 159 -18.56 20.89 -7.12
N VAL A 160 -18.92 21.16 -5.88
CA VAL A 160 -18.02 21.71 -4.86
C VAL A 160 -17.71 20.64 -3.84
N ARG A 161 -16.42 20.44 -3.53
CA ARG A 161 -15.99 19.55 -2.44
C ARG A 161 -15.54 20.37 -1.25
N LEU A 162 -16.27 20.23 -0.14
CA LEU A 162 -16.05 21.01 1.09
C LEU A 162 -15.61 20.11 2.23
N THR A 163 -14.70 20.61 3.07
CA THR A 163 -14.40 20.00 4.36
C THR A 163 -15.52 20.34 5.34
N ILE A 164 -16.19 19.31 5.86
CA ILE A 164 -17.36 19.44 6.75
C ILE A 164 -17.06 18.99 8.19
N ALA A 165 -16.06 18.15 8.40
CA ALA A 165 -15.70 17.61 9.71
C ALA A 165 -14.23 17.18 9.73
N ARG A 166 -13.74 16.91 10.93
CA ARG A 166 -12.51 16.13 11.17
C ARG A 166 -12.89 14.74 11.62
N TYR A 167 -11.99 13.77 11.40
CA TYR A 167 -12.12 12.47 12.02
C TYR A 167 -11.04 12.26 13.08
N TYR A 168 -11.37 11.41 14.04
CA TYR A 168 -10.57 11.10 15.20
C TYR A 168 -10.53 9.60 15.38
N THR A 169 -9.36 9.07 15.70
CA THR A 169 -9.15 7.65 15.96
C THR A 169 -9.75 7.21 17.30
N PRO A 170 -9.78 5.93 17.65
CA PRO A 170 -10.37 5.45 18.92
C PRO A 170 -9.82 6.11 20.19
N THR A 171 -8.54 6.44 20.25
CA THR A 171 -7.94 7.17 21.38
C THR A 171 -8.34 8.64 21.45
N GLY A 172 -9.06 9.16 20.46
CA GLY A 172 -9.48 10.55 20.37
C GLY A 172 -8.47 11.49 19.71
N ARG A 173 -7.35 10.97 19.18
CA ARG A 173 -6.36 11.79 18.48
C ARG A 173 -6.85 12.18 17.09
N SER A 174 -6.67 13.46 16.74
CA SER A 174 -6.73 13.92 15.35
C SER A 174 -5.37 13.70 14.71
N ILE A 175 -5.35 13.03 13.56
CA ILE A 175 -4.12 12.76 12.80
C ILE A 175 -3.82 13.87 11.78
N GLN A 176 -4.72 14.86 11.64
CA GLN A 176 -4.57 15.93 10.67
C GLN A 176 -3.28 16.71 10.90
N LYS A 177 -2.41 16.74 9.88
CA LYS A 177 -1.23 17.60 9.90
C LYS A 177 -1.61 19.06 9.81
N PRO A 178 -0.78 20.00 10.34
CA PRO A 178 -1.05 21.44 10.29
C PRO A 178 -1.26 21.94 8.85
N TYR A 179 -2.19 22.87 8.63
CA TYR A 179 -2.46 23.54 7.35
C TYR A 179 -2.74 25.05 7.53
N ASP A 180 -2.28 25.61 8.63
CA ASP A 180 -2.47 26.98 9.07
C ASP A 180 -1.50 27.98 8.42
N LYS A 181 -0.41 27.51 7.81
CA LYS A 181 0.62 28.39 7.23
C LYS A 181 0.27 28.80 5.80
N SER A 182 0.33 27.86 4.87
CA SER A 182 -0.03 28.06 3.46
C SER A 182 -0.32 26.73 2.77
N LEU A 183 -0.96 26.79 1.61
CA LEU A 183 -1.21 25.59 0.79
C LEU A 183 0.10 24.96 0.31
N ASP A 184 1.07 25.80 -0.07
CA ASP A 184 2.40 25.34 -0.51
C ASP A 184 3.16 24.63 0.63
N ALA A 185 3.12 25.18 1.85
CA ALA A 185 3.73 24.54 3.02
C ALA A 185 3.07 23.18 3.33
N TYR A 186 1.75 23.08 3.12
CA TYR A 186 1.03 21.81 3.32
C TYR A 186 1.46 20.72 2.35
N TYR A 187 1.64 21.04 1.06
CA TYR A 187 2.08 20.09 0.06
C TYR A 187 3.58 19.83 0.07
N ASN A 188 4.39 20.82 0.46
CA ASN A 188 5.84 20.67 0.55
C ASN A 188 6.30 19.91 1.81
N GLU A 189 5.42 19.66 2.78
CA GLU A 189 5.77 18.96 4.03
C GLU A 189 6.34 17.54 3.75
N GLU A 190 5.85 16.85 2.73
CA GLU A 190 6.37 15.54 2.33
C GLU A 190 7.83 15.64 1.83
N TYR A 191 8.13 16.69 1.04
CA TYR A 191 9.48 16.97 0.59
C TYR A 191 10.40 17.37 1.77
N GLU A 192 9.89 18.18 2.69
CA GLU A 192 10.62 18.53 3.92
C GLU A 192 10.94 17.30 4.78
N ARG A 193 10.02 16.33 4.87
CA ARG A 193 10.24 15.05 5.56
C ARG A 193 11.39 14.26 4.92
N PHE A 194 11.44 14.23 3.60
CA PHE A 194 12.52 13.61 2.84
C PHE A 194 13.86 14.29 3.13
N GLU A 195 13.94 15.62 3.01
CA GLU A 195 15.14 16.44 3.25
C GLU A 195 15.68 16.28 4.68
N HIS A 196 14.78 16.17 5.68
CA HIS A 196 15.17 15.97 7.08
C HIS A 196 15.50 14.51 7.43
N GLY A 197 15.48 13.61 6.45
CA GLY A 197 15.85 12.21 6.63
C GLY A 197 14.79 11.34 7.30
N GLU A 198 13.54 11.82 7.44
CA GLU A 198 12.46 11.05 8.09
C GLU A 198 12.15 9.73 7.37
N LEU A 199 12.32 9.69 6.05
CA LEU A 199 12.07 8.47 5.28
C LEU A 199 13.17 7.40 5.45
N TYR A 200 14.29 7.77 6.05
CA TYR A 200 15.47 6.91 6.20
C TYR A 200 15.79 6.55 7.66
N ASN A 201 15.37 7.40 8.61
CA ASN A 201 15.71 7.22 10.02
C ASN A 201 14.49 7.50 10.92
N ALA A 202 14.15 6.53 11.77
CA ALA A 202 13.07 6.63 12.74
C ALA A 202 13.24 7.82 13.72
N ASP A 203 14.47 8.12 14.12
CA ASP A 203 14.78 9.20 15.07
C ASP A 203 14.51 10.60 14.47
N SER A 204 14.38 10.68 13.14
CA SER A 204 14.05 11.92 12.44
C SER A 204 12.54 12.21 12.41
N ILE A 205 11.69 11.28 12.86
CA ILE A 205 10.24 11.46 12.91
C ILE A 205 9.90 12.52 13.95
N LYS A 206 9.39 13.66 13.50
CA LYS A 206 8.95 14.73 14.38
C LYS A 206 7.51 14.49 14.83
N VAL A 207 7.31 14.32 16.14
CA VAL A 207 5.99 14.19 16.76
C VAL A 207 5.72 15.34 17.72
N ASP A 208 4.47 15.77 17.80
CA ASP A 208 4.01 16.75 18.79
C ASP A 208 3.76 16.04 20.12
N LYS A 209 4.73 16.14 21.04
CA LYS A 209 4.65 15.50 22.37
C LYS A 209 3.50 16.04 23.23
N SER A 210 2.92 17.20 22.91
CA SER A 210 1.72 17.71 23.58
C SER A 210 0.44 16.99 23.17
N LYS A 211 0.47 16.26 22.04
CA LYS A 211 -0.64 15.48 21.49
C LYS A 211 -0.38 13.96 21.65
N GLN A 212 -0.02 13.57 22.85
CA GLN A 212 0.24 12.20 23.23
C GLN A 212 -1.03 11.52 23.76
N TYR A 213 -1.30 10.32 23.30
CA TYR A 213 -2.43 9.48 23.70
C TYR A 213 -1.95 8.08 24.08
N LYS A 214 -2.80 7.34 24.79
CA LYS A 214 -2.52 5.96 25.20
C LYS A 214 -3.56 5.02 24.62
N THR A 215 -3.10 3.89 24.07
CA THR A 215 -3.97 2.79 23.69
C THR A 215 -4.40 2.01 24.94
N PRO A 216 -5.44 1.16 24.88
CA PRO A 216 -5.82 0.26 25.98
C PRO A 216 -4.67 -0.61 26.49
N GLY A 217 -3.77 -1.05 25.61
CA GLY A 217 -2.56 -1.82 25.94
C GLY A 217 -1.43 -0.97 26.54
N GLY A 218 -1.61 0.37 26.64
CA GLY A 218 -0.62 1.28 27.22
C GLY A 218 0.41 1.80 26.23
N LYS A 219 0.32 1.47 24.94
CA LYS A 219 1.17 2.00 23.87
C LYS A 219 0.98 3.52 23.74
N THR A 220 2.05 4.23 23.50
CA THR A 220 1.99 5.66 23.23
C THR A 220 1.80 5.91 21.74
N VAL A 221 0.79 6.70 21.37
CA VAL A 221 0.50 7.15 20.01
C VAL A 221 0.37 8.67 19.97
N TYR A 222 0.62 9.26 18.80
CA TYR A 222 0.67 10.72 18.66
C TYR A 222 -0.37 11.22 17.66
N GLY A 223 -0.89 12.42 17.90
CA GLY A 223 -1.77 13.15 16.98
C GLY A 223 -1.06 14.27 16.24
N GLY A 224 -1.75 14.85 15.24
CA GLY A 224 -1.32 16.07 14.57
C GLY A 224 -0.32 15.90 13.43
N GLY A 225 -0.10 14.66 12.95
CA GLY A 225 0.88 14.45 11.87
C GLY A 225 0.85 13.07 11.24
N GLY A 226 -0.34 12.47 11.07
CA GLY A 226 -0.48 11.12 10.51
C GLY A 226 -0.30 10.01 11.54
N ILE A 227 -0.25 8.77 11.05
CA ILE A 227 -0.02 7.57 11.84
C ILE A 227 1.47 7.25 11.83
N VAL A 228 2.10 7.25 13.00
CA VAL A 228 3.48 6.80 13.18
C VAL A 228 3.47 5.28 13.29
N PRO A 229 4.27 4.54 12.51
CA PRO A 229 4.29 3.08 12.57
C PRO A 229 4.87 2.59 13.90
N ASP A 230 4.46 1.39 14.32
CA ASP A 230 5.03 0.69 15.49
C ASP A 230 6.43 0.15 15.19
N VAL A 231 6.65 -0.24 13.94
CA VAL A 231 7.94 -0.72 13.44
C VAL A 231 8.31 0.08 12.20
N PHE A 232 9.34 0.87 12.34
CA PHE A 232 9.85 1.68 11.22
C PHE A 232 10.62 0.81 10.23
N VAL A 233 10.37 1.02 8.93
CA VAL A 233 11.16 0.45 7.84
C VAL A 233 11.54 1.59 6.89
N SER A 234 12.82 1.80 6.71
CA SER A 234 13.35 2.87 5.85
C SER A 234 12.97 2.71 4.38
N LEU A 235 12.96 3.83 3.67
CA LEU A 235 12.86 3.82 2.22
C LEU A 235 14.06 3.10 1.60
N ASP A 236 13.81 2.12 0.75
CA ASP A 236 14.86 1.38 0.03
C ASP A 236 15.40 2.21 -1.14
N THR A 237 16.54 2.87 -0.91
CA THR A 237 17.22 3.70 -1.92
C THR A 237 17.91 2.88 -3.01
N MET A 238 18.22 1.63 -2.76
CA MET A 238 18.88 0.76 -3.75
C MET A 238 17.86 0.29 -4.81
N LYS A 239 16.65 -0.02 -4.39
CA LYS A 239 15.54 -0.43 -5.26
C LYS A 239 15.06 0.72 -6.16
N PHE A 240 15.20 1.96 -5.71
CA PHE A 240 14.76 3.17 -6.39
C PHE A 240 15.92 4.03 -6.89
N SER A 241 16.96 3.39 -7.47
CA SER A 241 18.01 4.13 -8.17
C SER A 241 17.39 5.13 -9.19
N PRO A 242 17.79 6.41 -9.19
CA PRO A 242 17.24 7.41 -10.10
C PRO A 242 17.26 6.98 -11.57
N VAL A 243 18.27 6.23 -11.96
CA VAL A 243 18.43 5.71 -13.32
C VAL A 243 17.37 4.66 -13.65
N VAL A 244 17.16 3.71 -12.72
CA VAL A 244 16.14 2.64 -12.87
C VAL A 244 14.74 3.26 -12.91
N ASN A 245 14.46 4.19 -12.00
CA ASN A 245 13.19 4.92 -11.97
C ASN A 245 12.92 5.70 -13.26
N LYS A 246 13.91 6.45 -13.76
CA LYS A 246 13.78 7.19 -14.99
C LYS A 246 13.39 6.26 -16.16
N LEU A 247 14.02 5.10 -16.29
CA LEU A 247 13.72 4.13 -17.34
C LEU A 247 12.37 3.44 -17.13
N TYR A 248 11.98 3.18 -15.90
CA TYR A 248 10.68 2.62 -15.59
C TYR A 248 9.54 3.59 -15.93
N TYR A 249 9.62 4.84 -15.43
CA TYR A 249 8.59 5.85 -15.67
C TYR A 249 8.56 6.38 -17.13
N SER A 250 9.66 6.30 -17.86
CA SER A 250 9.66 6.59 -19.32
C SER A 250 8.96 5.50 -20.15
N GLY A 251 8.61 4.36 -19.53
CA GLY A 251 8.00 3.22 -20.22
C GLY A 251 8.98 2.34 -20.98
N LEU A 252 10.26 2.68 -21.06
CA LEU A 252 11.25 1.94 -21.86
C LEU A 252 11.46 0.50 -21.37
N LEU A 253 11.48 0.29 -20.04
CA LEU A 253 11.57 -1.07 -19.47
C LEU A 253 10.31 -1.89 -19.76
N ASN A 254 9.12 -1.26 -19.71
CA ASN A 254 7.85 -1.91 -20.06
C ASN A 254 7.84 -2.35 -21.53
N SER A 255 8.25 -1.45 -22.45
CA SER A 255 8.30 -1.74 -23.87
C SER A 255 9.30 -2.85 -24.21
N PHE A 256 10.49 -2.82 -23.60
CA PHE A 256 11.47 -3.88 -23.76
C PHE A 256 10.94 -5.24 -23.27
N ALA A 257 10.36 -5.27 -22.07
CA ALA A 257 9.82 -6.50 -21.49
C ALA A 257 8.64 -7.05 -22.31
N PHE A 258 7.81 -6.15 -22.87
CA PHE A 258 6.71 -6.52 -23.76
C PHE A 258 7.24 -7.15 -25.07
N GLU A 259 8.17 -6.46 -25.76
CA GLU A 259 8.77 -6.97 -27.00
C GLU A 259 9.46 -8.33 -26.75
N TYR A 260 10.22 -8.46 -25.65
CA TYR A 260 10.86 -9.72 -25.28
C TYR A 260 9.85 -10.84 -25.02
N ALA A 261 8.83 -10.55 -24.21
CA ALA A 261 7.81 -11.54 -23.87
C ALA A 261 7.01 -11.97 -25.11
N ASP A 262 6.74 -11.04 -26.02
CA ASP A 262 5.99 -11.35 -27.24
C ASP A 262 6.80 -12.22 -28.22
N GLN A 263 8.06 -11.88 -28.44
CA GLN A 263 8.99 -12.64 -29.30
C GLN A 263 9.21 -14.08 -28.80
N HIS A 264 9.24 -14.27 -27.47
CA HIS A 264 9.53 -15.57 -26.84
C HIS A 264 8.29 -16.24 -26.24
N ARG A 265 7.08 -15.70 -26.49
CA ARG A 265 5.85 -16.15 -25.82
C ARG A 265 5.60 -17.64 -25.91
N ALA A 266 5.71 -18.21 -27.10
CA ALA A 266 5.47 -19.64 -27.31
C ALA A 266 6.45 -20.52 -26.52
N GLU A 267 7.73 -20.18 -26.51
CA GLU A 267 8.78 -20.87 -25.76
C GLU A 267 8.55 -20.74 -24.25
N LEU A 268 8.36 -19.51 -23.76
CA LEU A 268 8.16 -19.22 -22.33
C LEU A 268 6.90 -19.88 -21.78
N MET A 269 5.78 -19.80 -22.50
CA MET A 269 4.52 -20.44 -22.10
C MET A 269 4.56 -21.96 -22.22
N ASN A 270 5.44 -22.51 -23.09
CA ASN A 270 5.68 -23.95 -23.13
C ASN A 270 6.53 -24.41 -21.93
N LYS A 271 7.51 -23.64 -21.53
CA LYS A 271 8.44 -23.94 -20.43
C LYS A 271 7.81 -23.69 -19.06
N TYR A 272 7.03 -22.62 -18.92
CA TYR A 272 6.38 -22.20 -17.66
C TYR A 272 4.87 -22.21 -17.84
N LYS A 273 4.19 -23.21 -17.27
CA LYS A 273 2.73 -23.37 -17.42
C LYS A 273 1.94 -22.52 -16.43
N THR A 274 2.57 -22.06 -15.35
CA THR A 274 1.93 -21.29 -14.26
C THR A 274 2.85 -20.18 -13.75
N ALA A 275 2.26 -19.16 -13.16
CA ALA A 275 3.01 -18.07 -12.51
C ALA A 275 4.02 -18.59 -11.46
N PRO A 276 3.68 -19.53 -10.54
CA PRO A 276 4.66 -20.08 -9.61
C PRO A 276 5.87 -20.74 -10.28
N GLN A 277 5.67 -21.49 -11.39
CA GLN A 277 6.78 -22.08 -12.14
C GLN A 277 7.68 -20.99 -12.74
N PHE A 278 7.09 -19.93 -13.30
CA PHE A 278 7.84 -18.80 -13.82
C PHE A 278 8.61 -18.08 -12.69
N ILE A 279 7.96 -17.79 -11.58
CA ILE A 279 8.57 -17.12 -10.42
C ILE A 279 9.74 -17.93 -9.85
N SER A 280 9.66 -19.24 -9.83
CA SER A 280 10.74 -20.07 -9.26
C SER A 280 11.93 -20.26 -10.19
N ALA A 281 11.74 -20.24 -11.51
CA ALA A 281 12.74 -20.73 -12.46
C ALA A 281 13.17 -19.73 -13.55
N PHE A 282 12.38 -18.67 -13.84
CA PHE A 282 12.80 -17.66 -14.82
C PHE A 282 13.80 -16.68 -14.20
N GLY A 283 14.95 -16.54 -14.81
CA GLY A 283 15.99 -15.57 -14.46
C GLY A 283 16.33 -14.65 -15.62
N VAL A 284 16.79 -13.46 -15.29
CA VAL A 284 17.38 -12.51 -16.26
C VAL A 284 18.87 -12.76 -16.29
N ASP A 285 19.38 -13.26 -17.39
CA ASP A 285 20.80 -13.54 -17.60
C ASP A 285 21.56 -12.35 -18.22
N ALA A 286 22.88 -12.48 -18.35
CA ALA A 286 23.72 -11.45 -18.92
C ALA A 286 23.34 -11.11 -20.38
N ARG A 287 22.85 -12.09 -21.18
CA ARG A 287 22.45 -11.86 -22.58
C ARG A 287 21.20 -10.97 -22.64
N MET A 288 20.27 -11.15 -21.71
CA MET A 288 19.08 -10.31 -21.64
C MET A 288 19.41 -8.88 -21.22
N ILE A 289 20.39 -8.70 -20.31
CA ILE A 289 20.89 -7.36 -19.96
C ILE A 289 21.59 -6.69 -21.16
N GLU A 290 22.40 -7.42 -21.92
CA GLU A 290 23.00 -6.89 -23.15
C GLU A 290 21.94 -6.53 -24.20
N SER A 291 20.88 -7.33 -24.33
CA SER A 291 19.75 -7.03 -25.20
C SER A 291 19.03 -5.75 -24.76
N LEU A 292 18.84 -5.55 -23.44
CA LEU A 292 18.29 -4.28 -22.91
C LEU A 292 19.19 -3.08 -23.27
N LYS A 293 20.51 -3.21 -23.11
CA LYS A 293 21.45 -2.14 -23.47
C LYS A 293 21.33 -1.78 -24.94
N ALA A 294 21.33 -2.76 -25.83
CA ALA A 294 21.16 -2.57 -27.26
C ALA A 294 19.80 -1.90 -27.59
N TYR A 295 18.74 -2.35 -26.93
CA TYR A 295 17.41 -1.75 -27.07
C TYR A 295 17.40 -0.28 -26.67
N LEU A 296 17.98 0.08 -25.52
CA LEU A 296 18.04 1.46 -25.03
C LEU A 296 18.81 2.37 -26.01
N VAL A 297 19.92 1.88 -26.60
CA VAL A 297 20.67 2.59 -27.63
C VAL A 297 19.80 2.84 -28.85
N SER A 298 19.02 1.84 -29.33
CA SER A 298 18.11 1.99 -30.47
C SER A 298 17.00 3.01 -30.23
N LYS A 299 16.60 3.20 -28.97
CA LYS A 299 15.61 4.23 -28.55
C LYS A 299 16.26 5.58 -28.19
N LYS A 300 17.53 5.79 -28.55
CA LYS A 300 18.30 7.02 -28.26
C LYS A 300 18.42 7.35 -26.75
N SER A 301 18.30 6.35 -25.91
CA SER A 301 18.51 6.45 -24.45
C SER A 301 19.93 6.02 -24.11
N ASN A 302 20.91 6.86 -24.49
CA ASN A 302 22.34 6.58 -24.29
C ASN A 302 22.80 6.99 -22.90
N GLY A 303 23.95 6.45 -22.45
CA GLY A 303 24.62 6.84 -21.19
C GLY A 303 23.97 6.25 -19.94
N VAL A 304 23.16 5.19 -20.07
CA VAL A 304 22.61 4.46 -18.92
C VAL A 304 23.71 3.65 -18.27
N GLU A 305 24.01 3.98 -17.01
CA GLU A 305 24.99 3.26 -16.21
C GLU A 305 24.34 2.03 -15.54
N PHE A 306 24.81 0.85 -15.91
CA PHE A 306 24.32 -0.43 -15.38
C PHE A 306 25.16 -0.94 -14.21
N SER A 307 26.42 -0.54 -14.12
CA SER A 307 27.35 -1.04 -13.10
C SER A 307 26.81 -0.87 -11.68
N GLY A 308 26.76 -1.97 -10.93
CA GLY A 308 26.23 -2.01 -9.56
C GLY A 308 24.69 -1.92 -9.46
N ARG A 309 23.96 -1.94 -10.59
CA ARG A 309 22.50 -1.85 -10.63
C ARG A 309 21.84 -3.03 -11.36
N GLU A 310 22.64 -4.00 -11.76
CA GLU A 310 22.19 -5.15 -12.58
C GLU A 310 21.07 -5.92 -11.90
N THR A 311 21.17 -6.12 -10.57
CA THR A 311 20.15 -6.82 -9.78
C THR A 311 18.80 -6.09 -9.80
N GLY A 312 18.80 -4.75 -9.69
CA GLY A 312 17.58 -3.94 -9.74
C GLY A 312 16.92 -4.01 -11.13
N PHE A 313 17.71 -3.88 -12.20
CA PHE A 313 17.21 -4.05 -13.56
C PHE A 313 16.67 -5.47 -13.79
N ALA A 314 17.41 -6.50 -13.36
CA ALA A 314 17.00 -7.87 -13.52
C ALA A 314 15.68 -8.17 -12.81
N GLN A 315 15.48 -7.68 -11.58
CA GLN A 315 14.24 -7.86 -10.85
C GLN A 315 13.05 -7.20 -11.56
N ILE A 316 13.20 -5.95 -12.02
CA ILE A 316 12.14 -5.22 -12.70
C ILE A 316 11.80 -5.87 -14.05
N ILE A 317 12.80 -6.21 -14.87
CA ILE A 317 12.57 -6.87 -16.15
C ILE A 317 11.87 -8.21 -15.93
N ARG A 318 12.34 -9.00 -14.97
CA ARG A 318 11.72 -10.27 -14.60
C ARG A 318 10.25 -10.11 -14.23
N ALA A 319 9.93 -9.10 -13.41
CA ALA A 319 8.57 -8.79 -13.02
C ALA A 319 7.72 -8.36 -14.24
N LEU A 320 8.25 -7.49 -15.08
CA LEU A 320 7.54 -7.01 -16.28
C LEU A 320 7.32 -8.10 -17.33
N VAL A 321 8.28 -8.99 -17.55
CA VAL A 321 8.09 -10.17 -18.42
C VAL A 321 7.02 -11.09 -17.81
N GLY A 322 7.09 -11.34 -16.50
CA GLY A 322 6.08 -12.09 -15.76
C GLY A 322 4.68 -11.50 -15.91
N ARG A 323 4.57 -10.17 -15.85
CA ARG A 323 3.30 -9.45 -16.06
C ARG A 323 2.73 -9.68 -17.46
N ASN A 324 3.57 -9.71 -18.49
CA ASN A 324 3.12 -9.92 -19.86
C ASN A 324 2.67 -11.38 -20.14
N LEU A 325 3.08 -12.35 -19.30
CA LEU A 325 2.74 -13.76 -19.45
C LEU A 325 1.66 -14.22 -18.47
N PHE A 326 1.68 -13.73 -17.23
CA PHE A 326 0.87 -14.20 -16.11
C PHE A 326 0.21 -13.08 -15.31
N ASP A 327 0.17 -11.87 -15.87
CA ASP A 327 -0.43 -10.69 -15.25
C ASP A 327 0.11 -10.41 -13.83
N LYS A 328 -0.73 -9.92 -12.95
CA LYS A 328 -0.42 -9.59 -11.56
C LYS A 328 0.10 -10.76 -10.72
N ASP A 329 -0.26 -11.98 -11.09
CA ASP A 329 0.08 -13.20 -10.33
C ASP A 329 1.58 -13.52 -10.37
N ALA A 330 2.33 -13.05 -11.37
CA ALA A 330 3.79 -13.11 -11.39
C ALA A 330 4.43 -11.76 -11.03
N TYR A 331 3.83 -10.65 -11.45
CA TYR A 331 4.41 -9.32 -11.31
C TYR A 331 4.67 -8.94 -9.84
N TYR A 332 3.63 -8.94 -9.01
CA TYR A 332 3.75 -8.53 -7.62
C TYR A 332 4.61 -9.46 -6.76
N PRO A 333 4.46 -10.80 -6.81
CA PRO A 333 5.34 -11.66 -6.03
C PRO A 333 6.84 -11.47 -6.35
N ILE A 334 7.19 -11.22 -7.62
CA ILE A 334 8.58 -10.95 -8.02
C ILE A 334 9.05 -9.59 -7.48
N LEU A 335 8.25 -8.52 -7.60
CA LEU A 335 8.60 -7.21 -7.07
C LEU A 335 8.73 -7.20 -5.55
N ASN A 336 7.86 -7.94 -4.89
CA ASN A 336 7.76 -7.97 -3.43
C ASN A 336 8.76 -8.92 -2.76
N ALA A 337 9.42 -9.80 -3.52
CA ALA A 337 10.32 -10.83 -2.98
C ALA A 337 11.43 -10.28 -2.05
N ASN A 338 11.91 -9.06 -2.34
CA ASN A 338 12.96 -8.38 -1.56
C ASN A 338 12.46 -7.07 -0.94
N ASP A 339 11.15 -6.94 -0.72
CA ASP A 339 10.60 -5.74 -0.10
C ASP A 339 10.82 -5.76 1.41
N ALA A 340 11.60 -4.80 1.92
CA ALA A 340 12.01 -4.77 3.32
C ALA A 340 10.84 -4.72 4.30
N ALA A 341 9.75 -4.00 3.95
CA ALA A 341 8.58 -3.91 4.81
C ALA A 341 7.78 -5.23 4.83
N ILE A 342 7.68 -5.91 3.70
CA ILE A 342 7.03 -7.23 3.62
C ILE A 342 7.86 -8.28 4.36
N LEU A 343 9.18 -8.29 4.17
CA LEU A 343 10.09 -9.19 4.89
C LEU A 343 9.98 -8.97 6.41
N LYS A 344 9.95 -7.70 6.85
CA LYS A 344 9.77 -7.36 8.27
C LYS A 344 8.39 -7.77 8.79
N ALA A 345 7.34 -7.64 7.98
CA ALA A 345 6.00 -8.11 8.34
C ALA A 345 5.95 -9.64 8.52
N VAL A 346 6.60 -10.38 7.63
CA VAL A 346 6.72 -11.84 7.75
C VAL A 346 7.48 -12.22 9.02
N GLU A 347 8.60 -11.53 9.32
CA GLU A 347 9.37 -11.74 10.56
C GLU A 347 8.50 -11.53 11.80
N VAL A 348 7.77 -10.40 11.87
CA VAL A 348 6.86 -10.08 12.99
C VAL A 348 5.75 -11.13 13.11
N LEU A 349 5.16 -11.56 11.99
CA LEU A 349 4.11 -12.57 12.01
C LEU A 349 4.61 -13.97 12.39
N ARG A 350 5.89 -14.28 12.18
CA ARG A 350 6.49 -15.55 12.64
C ARG A 350 6.75 -15.55 14.13
N ASP A 351 7.11 -14.41 14.70
CA ASP A 351 7.41 -14.24 16.11
C ASP A 351 6.16 -13.76 16.87
N ALA A 352 5.43 -14.70 17.47
CA ALA A 352 4.22 -14.41 18.24
C ALA A 352 4.44 -13.43 19.42
N SER A 353 5.68 -13.25 19.90
CA SER A 353 6.01 -12.32 20.99
C SER A 353 6.03 -10.84 20.53
N GLN A 354 6.17 -10.59 19.23
CA GLN A 354 6.19 -9.24 18.64
C GLN A 354 4.82 -8.76 18.17
N ILE A 355 3.81 -9.61 18.24
CA ILE A 355 2.45 -9.25 17.82
C ILE A 355 1.73 -8.59 18.99
N THR A 356 1.19 -7.39 18.76
CA THR A 356 0.55 -6.56 19.79
C THR A 356 -0.80 -7.09 20.25
N VAL A 357 -1.30 -8.18 19.69
CA VAL A 357 -2.60 -8.75 20.04
C VAL A 357 -2.51 -9.42 21.42
N LYS A 358 -2.98 -8.73 22.46
CA LYS A 358 -3.30 -9.39 23.73
C LYS A 358 -4.58 -10.22 23.52
N LYS A 359 -4.47 -11.53 23.74
CA LYS A 359 -5.63 -12.43 23.84
C LYS A 359 -6.55 -12.02 24.98
#